data_79f0c832ac0dab397df4a6ccab1cb5ee
#
_entry.id   79f0c832ac0dab397df4a6ccab1cb5ee
#
_cell.length_a   1.000
_cell.length_b   1.000
_cell.length_c   1.000
_cell.angle_alpha   90.00
_cell.angle_beta   90.00
_cell.angle_gamma   90.00
#
_symmetry.space_group_name_H-M   'P 1'
#
loop_
_entity.id
_entity.type
_entity.pdbx_description
1 polymer ?
#
loop_
_entity_poly.entity_id
_entity_poly.type
_entity_poly.pdbx_seq_one_letter_code
_entity_poly.pdbx_strand_id
1 'polypeptide(L)'
;LSGDPTVLATKEGKRWYDALKTGDPKIMFDTAMEIVAALNKPEPPFNTDKIVRDAWQQYTALADNYYEPGVFSTIIGYEYTTRGGFNLHRNVLFRGDASMANQMLPFSQFDSQNPEDLWKALDEFEKRTGADVLAIPHNGNLSNGLMFSVETNDGQPLTKEIATLRANLEPLVEVTQIKGDGESHPFLSPDDEFADYETWDDANLDGTEVKDPEMLQYEYARSALKVGLQLEKKLGVNPFKFGMAAGTDAHTALPAVAENNFFGKHAGVEPDPHRWEHVVIESPVDPSLTTLGWQQAAGGYTAVWATENTREAIFDAMVRKETY
;
A
#
# COMPACT_ATOMS: atom_id res chain seq x y z
N LEU A 1 12.67 -11.27 -13.25
CA LEU A 1 13.63 -12.39 -13.18
C LEU A 1 13.16 -13.63 -13.95
N SER A 2 12.20 -13.47 -14.83
CA SER A 2 11.55 -14.52 -15.64
C SER A 2 12.43 -15.16 -16.73
N GLY A 3 13.77 -15.02 -16.64
CA GLY A 3 14.69 -15.49 -17.66
C GLY A 3 15.06 -14.41 -18.69
N ASP A 4 14.87 -13.13 -18.35
CA ASP A 4 15.26 -12.02 -19.21
C ASP A 4 16.76 -12.12 -19.55
N PRO A 5 17.15 -12.03 -20.84
CA PRO A 5 18.55 -12.16 -21.26
C PRO A 5 19.47 -11.11 -20.61
N THR A 6 18.99 -9.91 -20.33
CA THR A 6 19.77 -8.84 -19.68
C THR A 6 20.14 -9.23 -18.25
N VAL A 7 19.18 -9.82 -17.52
CA VAL A 7 19.40 -10.34 -16.16
C VAL A 7 20.36 -11.53 -16.19
N LEU A 8 20.10 -12.50 -17.08
CA LEU A 8 20.90 -13.72 -17.18
C LEU A 8 22.32 -13.49 -17.68
N ALA A 9 22.59 -12.35 -18.33
CA ALA A 9 23.93 -11.95 -18.72
C ALA A 9 24.82 -11.56 -17.53
N THR A 10 24.22 -11.24 -16.37
CA THR A 10 24.96 -10.93 -15.14
C THR A 10 25.16 -12.18 -14.28
N LYS A 11 26.25 -12.18 -13.50
CA LYS A 11 26.55 -13.29 -12.57
C LYS A 11 25.49 -13.40 -11.47
N GLU A 12 25.10 -12.27 -10.92
CA GLU A 12 24.08 -12.16 -9.88
C GLU A 12 22.72 -12.60 -10.40
N GLY A 13 22.28 -12.06 -11.53
CA GLY A 13 20.99 -12.40 -12.13
C GLY A 13 20.85 -13.87 -12.50
N LYS A 14 21.91 -14.47 -13.02
CA LYS A 14 21.92 -15.92 -13.29
C LYS A 14 21.81 -16.74 -11.99
N ARG A 15 22.55 -16.38 -10.95
CA ARG A 15 22.51 -17.06 -9.66
C ARG A 15 21.11 -16.97 -9.03
N TRP A 16 20.50 -15.78 -9.05
CA TRP A 16 19.14 -15.58 -8.54
C TRP A 16 18.10 -16.39 -9.33
N TYR A 17 18.24 -16.40 -10.65
CA TYR A 17 17.34 -17.18 -11.50
C TYR A 17 17.43 -18.69 -11.17
N ASP A 18 18.64 -19.22 -11.03
CA ASP A 18 18.85 -20.63 -10.69
C ASP A 18 18.30 -20.96 -9.28
N ALA A 19 18.50 -20.06 -8.30
CA ALA A 19 17.98 -20.21 -6.94
C ALA A 19 16.44 -20.18 -6.88
N LEU A 20 15.80 -19.26 -7.60
CA LEU A 20 14.32 -19.17 -7.66
C LEU A 20 13.69 -20.39 -8.36
N LYS A 21 14.45 -21.12 -9.19
CA LYS A 21 13.98 -22.35 -9.84
C LYS A 21 14.07 -23.62 -8.99
N THR A 22 14.68 -23.54 -7.82
CA THR A 22 14.80 -24.73 -6.93
C THR A 22 13.45 -25.23 -6.43
N GLY A 23 12.45 -24.36 -6.33
CA GLY A 23 11.15 -24.64 -5.72
C GLY A 23 11.21 -24.77 -4.18
N ASP A 24 12.37 -24.55 -3.57
CA ASP A 24 12.52 -24.52 -2.11
C ASP A 24 12.05 -23.16 -1.58
N PRO A 25 10.99 -23.12 -0.74
CA PRO A 25 10.40 -21.86 -0.28
C PRO A 25 11.40 -20.96 0.45
N LYS A 26 12.30 -21.54 1.27
CA LYS A 26 13.29 -20.78 2.01
C LYS A 26 14.34 -20.16 1.07
N ILE A 27 14.87 -20.93 0.15
CA ILE A 27 15.84 -20.45 -0.84
C ILE A 27 15.20 -19.34 -1.70
N MET A 28 13.96 -19.53 -2.11
CA MET A 28 13.22 -18.55 -2.91
C MET A 28 13.02 -17.24 -2.13
N PHE A 29 12.61 -17.33 -0.87
CA PHE A 29 12.41 -16.16 0.00
C PHE A 29 13.74 -15.41 0.25
N ASP A 30 14.77 -16.12 0.70
CA ASP A 30 16.10 -15.53 0.94
C ASP A 30 16.64 -14.84 -0.32
N THR A 31 16.45 -15.48 -1.48
CA THR A 31 16.85 -14.92 -2.78
C THR A 31 16.02 -13.68 -3.13
N ALA A 32 14.72 -13.68 -2.89
CA ALA A 32 13.87 -12.51 -3.14
C ALA A 32 14.32 -11.33 -2.29
N MET A 33 14.60 -11.53 -1.00
CA MET A 33 15.11 -10.50 -0.12
C MET A 33 16.48 -9.97 -0.56
N GLU A 34 17.37 -10.85 -1.03
CA GLU A 34 18.66 -10.44 -1.60
C GLU A 34 18.49 -9.58 -2.86
N ILE A 35 17.55 -9.94 -3.74
CA ILE A 35 17.23 -9.17 -4.95
C ILE A 35 16.75 -7.78 -4.56
N VAL A 36 15.80 -7.68 -3.64
CA VAL A 36 15.29 -6.40 -3.14
C VAL A 36 16.45 -5.55 -2.61
N ALA A 37 17.32 -6.12 -1.77
CA ALA A 37 18.47 -5.42 -1.23
C ALA A 37 19.47 -4.96 -2.32
N ALA A 38 19.68 -5.78 -3.36
CA ALA A 38 20.59 -5.45 -4.46
C ALA A 38 20.04 -4.37 -5.40
N LEU A 39 18.74 -4.42 -5.69
CA LEU A 39 18.07 -3.42 -6.53
C LEU A 39 17.91 -2.07 -5.82
N ASN A 40 17.95 -2.07 -4.49
CA ASN A 40 17.93 -0.86 -3.68
C ASN A 40 19.28 -0.12 -3.59
N LYS A 41 20.35 -0.65 -4.19
CA LYS A 41 21.65 0.03 -4.24
C LYS A 41 21.65 1.15 -5.28
N PRO A 42 22.48 2.21 -5.10
CA PRO A 42 22.62 3.27 -6.09
C PRO A 42 23.02 2.75 -7.49
N GLU A 43 23.79 1.66 -7.52
CA GLU A 43 24.18 0.97 -8.75
C GLU A 43 23.67 -0.48 -8.68
N PRO A 44 22.47 -0.75 -9.22
CA PRO A 44 21.96 -2.11 -9.32
C PRO A 44 22.81 -2.95 -10.29
N PRO A 45 22.83 -4.29 -10.16
CA PRO A 45 23.70 -5.16 -10.95
C PRO A 45 23.39 -5.19 -12.45
N PHE A 46 22.28 -4.61 -12.87
CA PHE A 46 21.86 -4.45 -14.28
C PHE A 46 20.86 -3.27 -14.41
N ASN A 47 20.71 -2.77 -15.64
CA ASN A 47 19.71 -1.74 -15.92
C ASN A 47 18.30 -2.35 -15.77
N THR A 48 17.52 -1.77 -14.86
CA THR A 48 16.16 -2.21 -14.54
C THR A 48 15.08 -1.54 -15.38
N ASP A 49 15.35 -0.42 -16.06
CA ASP A 49 14.35 0.41 -16.75
C ASP A 49 13.50 -0.35 -17.75
N LYS A 50 14.18 -1.17 -18.60
CA LYS A 50 13.47 -2.00 -19.56
C LYS A 50 12.62 -3.07 -18.87
N ILE A 51 13.17 -3.71 -17.84
CA ILE A 51 12.49 -4.78 -17.10
C ILE A 51 11.24 -4.26 -16.40
N VAL A 52 11.36 -3.11 -15.74
CA VAL A 52 10.23 -2.43 -15.07
C VAL A 52 9.16 -2.06 -16.09
N ARG A 53 9.55 -1.47 -17.22
CA ARG A 53 8.62 -1.12 -18.30
C ARG A 53 7.91 -2.33 -18.89
N ASP A 54 8.65 -3.37 -19.22
CA ASP A 54 8.09 -4.60 -19.80
C ASP A 54 7.15 -5.30 -18.79
N ALA A 55 7.53 -5.36 -17.52
CA ALA A 55 6.69 -5.93 -16.46
C ALA A 55 5.40 -5.11 -16.26
N TRP A 56 5.50 -3.78 -16.24
CA TRP A 56 4.34 -2.90 -16.13
C TRP A 56 3.39 -3.09 -17.30
N GLN A 57 3.91 -3.11 -18.54
CA GLN A 57 3.09 -3.32 -19.74
C GLN A 57 2.41 -4.69 -19.77
N GLN A 58 3.11 -5.75 -19.33
CA GLN A 58 2.52 -7.07 -19.22
C GLN A 58 1.41 -7.13 -18.14
N TYR A 59 1.63 -6.49 -17.00
CA TYR A 59 0.66 -6.44 -15.93
C TYR A 59 -0.61 -5.67 -16.32
N THR A 60 -0.46 -4.49 -16.92
CA THR A 60 -1.60 -3.69 -17.37
C THR A 60 -2.38 -4.37 -18.48
N ALA A 61 -1.70 -5.00 -19.45
CA ALA A 61 -2.32 -5.81 -20.49
C ALA A 61 -3.07 -7.03 -19.90
N LEU A 62 -2.53 -7.66 -18.86
CA LEU A 62 -3.21 -8.75 -18.19
C LEU A 62 -4.50 -8.28 -17.51
N ALA A 63 -4.48 -7.13 -16.86
CA ALA A 63 -5.68 -6.54 -16.28
C ALA A 63 -6.75 -6.27 -17.35
N ASP A 64 -6.37 -5.74 -18.51
CA ASP A 64 -7.32 -5.51 -19.61
C ASP A 64 -7.88 -6.83 -20.20
N ASN A 65 -7.05 -7.86 -20.30
CA ASN A 65 -7.49 -9.17 -20.81
C ASN A 65 -8.53 -9.85 -19.93
N TYR A 66 -8.56 -9.56 -18.63
CA TYR A 66 -9.56 -10.09 -17.69
C TYR A 66 -10.70 -9.11 -17.39
N TYR A 67 -10.70 -7.94 -18.01
CA TYR A 67 -11.80 -7.00 -17.87
C TYR A 67 -12.98 -7.42 -18.72
N GLU A 68 -14.09 -7.77 -18.07
CA GLU A 68 -15.37 -8.13 -18.71
C GLU A 68 -16.47 -7.23 -18.14
N PRO A 69 -16.77 -6.08 -18.81
CA PRO A 69 -17.75 -5.11 -18.31
C PRO A 69 -19.11 -5.74 -18.00
N GLY A 70 -19.66 -5.42 -16.85
CA GLY A 70 -20.93 -6.00 -16.37
C GLY A 70 -20.78 -7.35 -15.66
N VAL A 71 -19.63 -8.01 -15.75
CA VAL A 71 -19.37 -9.32 -15.15
C VAL A 71 -18.22 -9.25 -14.13
N PHE A 72 -17.04 -8.85 -14.60
CA PHE A 72 -15.84 -8.78 -13.77
C PHE A 72 -14.99 -7.55 -14.16
N SER A 73 -14.88 -6.60 -13.24
CA SER A 73 -14.07 -5.39 -13.45
C SER A 73 -12.71 -5.51 -12.76
N THR A 74 -11.66 -5.44 -13.56
CA THR A 74 -10.29 -5.26 -13.08
C THR A 74 -9.95 -3.78 -13.01
N ILE A 75 -9.18 -3.35 -12.02
CA ILE A 75 -8.65 -2.00 -11.91
C ILE A 75 -7.14 -2.08 -11.98
N ILE A 76 -6.54 -1.30 -12.87
CA ILE A 76 -5.08 -1.18 -12.96
C ILE A 76 -4.59 -0.34 -11.79
N GLY A 77 -3.60 -0.83 -11.08
CA GLY A 77 -3.02 -0.11 -9.95
C GLY A 77 -1.63 -0.62 -9.57
N TYR A 78 -0.98 0.09 -8.69
CA TYR A 78 0.28 -0.31 -8.07
C TYR A 78 0.38 0.22 -6.65
N GLU A 79 1.26 -0.34 -5.85
CA GLU A 79 1.56 0.18 -4.54
C GLU A 79 2.80 1.06 -4.56
N TYR A 80 2.64 2.32 -4.11
CA TYR A 80 3.75 3.17 -3.71
C TYR A 80 4.16 2.78 -2.29
N THR A 81 5.38 2.25 -2.16
CA THR A 81 5.96 1.76 -0.90
C THR A 81 7.12 2.66 -0.49
N THR A 82 7.18 3.09 0.77
CA THR A 82 8.29 3.85 1.34
C THR A 82 9.29 2.94 2.04
N ARG A 83 10.49 3.45 2.31
CA ARG A 83 11.55 2.75 3.09
C ARG A 83 11.55 3.22 4.54
N GLY A 84 12.36 2.54 5.36
CA GLY A 84 12.70 2.99 6.71
C GLY A 84 11.68 2.65 7.78
N GLY A 85 10.82 1.67 7.52
CA GLY A 85 9.90 1.12 8.52
C GLY A 85 8.66 1.96 8.81
N PHE A 86 8.59 3.21 8.35
CA PHE A 86 7.38 4.03 8.47
C PHE A 86 6.44 3.76 7.31
N ASN A 87 5.23 3.26 7.62
CA ASN A 87 4.27 2.96 6.58
C ASN A 87 3.61 4.24 6.05
N LEU A 88 4.12 4.74 4.93
CA LEU A 88 3.50 5.81 4.13
C LEU A 88 3.03 5.26 2.78
N HIS A 89 2.60 4.01 2.76
CA HIS A 89 2.22 3.29 1.55
C HIS A 89 0.86 3.75 1.01
N ARG A 90 0.72 3.74 -0.31
CA ARG A 90 -0.52 4.08 -1.04
C ARG A 90 -0.73 3.12 -2.20
N ASN A 91 -1.95 2.62 -2.33
CA ASN A 91 -2.40 1.96 -3.54
C ASN A 91 -2.85 3.01 -4.55
N VAL A 92 -2.11 3.16 -5.65
CA VAL A 92 -2.46 4.07 -6.76
C VAL A 92 -3.29 3.30 -7.77
N LEU A 93 -4.48 3.81 -8.10
CA LEU A 93 -5.44 3.20 -9.02
C LEU A 93 -5.70 4.12 -10.20
N PHE A 94 -5.82 3.53 -11.40
CA PHE A 94 -6.12 4.23 -12.64
C PHE A 94 -7.57 4.00 -13.05
N ARG A 95 -8.26 5.08 -13.45
CA ARG A 95 -9.64 5.00 -13.97
C ARG A 95 -9.71 4.30 -15.32
N GLY A 96 -8.66 4.41 -16.14
CA GLY A 96 -8.60 3.92 -17.51
C GLY A 96 -8.00 2.54 -17.68
N ASP A 97 -7.76 2.22 -18.93
CA ASP A 97 -7.14 0.98 -19.41
C ASP A 97 -5.62 1.05 -19.47
N ALA A 98 -4.98 0.00 -19.99
CA ALA A 98 -3.54 -0.09 -20.16
C ALA A 98 -2.97 1.03 -21.06
N SER A 99 -3.73 1.52 -22.04
CA SER A 99 -3.26 2.60 -22.92
C SER A 99 -3.05 3.91 -22.17
N MET A 100 -3.85 4.15 -21.13
CA MET A 100 -3.70 5.30 -20.23
C MET A 100 -2.63 5.05 -19.17
N ALA A 101 -2.70 3.93 -18.46
CA ALA A 101 -1.75 3.61 -17.39
C ALA A 101 -0.30 3.52 -17.88
N ASN A 102 -0.06 3.02 -19.10
CA ASN A 102 1.28 2.90 -19.70
C ASN A 102 1.92 4.23 -20.09
N GLN A 103 1.20 5.35 -19.96
CA GLN A 103 1.79 6.69 -20.20
C GLN A 103 2.66 7.17 -19.04
N MET A 104 2.69 6.45 -17.93
CA MET A 104 3.69 6.60 -16.87
C MET A 104 4.21 5.22 -16.42
N LEU A 105 5.37 5.19 -15.81
CA LEU A 105 5.79 4.06 -14.98
C LEU A 105 5.32 4.31 -13.54
N PRO A 106 5.10 3.27 -12.74
CA PRO A 106 4.80 3.42 -11.32
C PRO A 106 5.83 4.32 -10.63
N PHE A 107 5.36 5.44 -10.06
CA PHE A 107 6.18 6.29 -9.20
C PHE A 107 6.45 5.53 -7.91
N SER A 108 7.72 5.42 -7.54
CA SER A 108 8.16 4.49 -6.50
C SER A 108 9.10 5.13 -5.49
N GLN A 109 9.48 4.38 -4.46
CA GLN A 109 10.51 4.76 -3.49
C GLN A 109 11.88 5.11 -4.12
N PHE A 110 12.14 4.71 -5.36
CA PHE A 110 13.36 5.07 -6.07
C PHE A 110 13.30 6.49 -6.65
N ASP A 111 12.09 7.00 -6.88
CA ASP A 111 11.85 8.37 -7.34
C ASP A 111 11.83 9.34 -6.17
N SER A 112 11.06 9.04 -5.12
CA SER A 112 11.04 9.79 -3.86
C SER A 112 10.45 8.97 -2.71
N GLN A 113 10.86 9.30 -1.47
CA GLN A 113 10.31 8.77 -0.23
C GLN A 113 9.16 9.64 0.32
N ASN A 114 8.94 10.80 -0.28
CA ASN A 114 7.96 11.77 0.20
C ASN A 114 6.63 11.59 -0.54
N PRO A 115 5.52 11.31 0.14
CA PRO A 115 4.20 11.23 -0.47
C PRO A 115 3.79 12.49 -1.23
N GLU A 116 4.29 13.65 -0.82
CA GLU A 116 4.06 14.93 -1.50
C GLU A 116 4.57 14.92 -2.94
N ASP A 117 5.66 14.20 -3.21
CA ASP A 117 6.21 14.08 -4.57
C ASP A 117 5.41 13.08 -5.39
N LEU A 118 4.88 12.02 -4.77
CA LEU A 118 3.91 11.14 -5.42
C LEU A 118 2.68 11.94 -5.88
N TRP A 119 2.07 12.75 -5.00
CA TRP A 119 0.89 13.55 -5.37
C TRP A 119 1.18 14.53 -6.50
N LYS A 120 2.35 15.18 -6.52
CA LYS A 120 2.77 16.05 -7.63
C LYS A 120 2.91 15.27 -8.94
N ALA A 121 3.54 14.08 -8.89
CA ALA A 121 3.71 13.23 -10.07
C ALA A 121 2.37 12.74 -10.65
N LEU A 122 1.42 12.38 -9.79
CA LEU A 122 0.07 11.97 -10.19
C LEU A 122 -0.73 13.15 -10.78
N ASP A 123 -0.69 14.34 -10.18
CA ASP A 123 -1.33 15.55 -10.68
C ASP A 123 -0.73 15.98 -12.04
N GLU A 124 0.58 15.87 -12.21
CA GLU A 124 1.24 16.11 -13.50
C GLU A 124 0.83 15.09 -14.56
N PHE A 125 0.68 13.82 -14.16
CA PHE A 125 0.17 12.78 -15.05
C PHE A 125 -1.25 13.09 -15.52
N GLU A 126 -2.17 13.44 -14.61
CA GLU A 126 -3.55 13.83 -14.95
C GLU A 126 -3.58 15.03 -15.89
N LYS A 127 -2.84 16.10 -15.58
CA LYS A 127 -2.77 17.31 -16.43
C LYS A 127 -2.23 17.04 -17.83
N ARG A 128 -1.27 16.12 -17.95
CA ARG A 128 -0.63 15.80 -19.24
C ARG A 128 -1.48 14.88 -20.11
N THR A 129 -2.20 13.94 -19.48
CA THR A 129 -2.89 12.86 -20.21
C THR A 129 -4.39 13.03 -20.28
N GLY A 130 -5.00 13.78 -19.36
CA GLY A 130 -6.44 13.83 -19.16
C GLY A 130 -7.02 12.57 -18.53
N ALA A 131 -6.15 11.66 -18.01
CA ALA A 131 -6.56 10.49 -17.27
C ALA A 131 -6.81 10.86 -15.80
N ASP A 132 -7.62 10.06 -15.11
CA ASP A 132 -7.87 10.21 -13.68
C ASP A 132 -7.15 9.10 -12.90
N VAL A 133 -6.56 9.47 -11.76
CA VAL A 133 -5.94 8.55 -10.81
C VAL A 133 -6.38 8.88 -9.39
N LEU A 134 -6.32 7.90 -8.51
CA LEU A 134 -6.46 8.11 -7.06
C LEU A 134 -5.42 7.30 -6.30
N ALA A 135 -5.16 7.68 -5.06
CA ALA A 135 -4.30 6.95 -4.15
C ALA A 135 -5.06 6.64 -2.85
N ILE A 136 -4.88 5.43 -2.32
CA ILE A 136 -5.50 5.00 -1.07
C ILE A 136 -4.40 4.72 -0.05
N PRO A 137 -4.19 5.60 0.93
CA PRO A 137 -3.27 5.34 2.03
C PRO A 137 -3.79 4.19 2.90
N HIS A 138 -2.87 3.36 3.38
CA HIS A 138 -3.19 2.22 4.22
C HIS A 138 -2.19 2.03 5.35
N ASN A 139 -2.57 1.28 6.39
CA ASN A 139 -1.77 1.04 7.60
C ASN A 139 -1.18 2.31 8.22
N GLY A 140 -2.00 3.33 8.42
CA GLY A 140 -1.62 4.52 9.19
C GLY A 140 -1.14 4.17 10.59
N ASN A 141 -1.71 3.10 11.18
CA ASN A 141 -1.31 2.52 12.47
C ASN A 141 0.17 2.10 12.55
N LEU A 142 0.89 1.98 11.45
CA LEU A 142 2.31 1.60 11.38
C LEU A 142 3.21 2.75 10.90
N SER A 143 2.70 3.97 10.87
CA SER A 143 3.42 5.14 10.35
C SER A 143 4.16 5.97 11.41
N ASN A 144 4.04 5.65 12.68
CA ASN A 144 4.54 6.44 13.82
C ASN A 144 4.16 7.93 13.69
N GLY A 145 2.86 8.18 13.44
CA GLY A 145 2.27 9.52 13.40
C GLY A 145 2.45 10.28 12.08
N LEU A 146 3.06 9.68 11.05
CA LEU A 146 3.35 10.39 9.81
C LEU A 146 2.20 10.34 8.79
N MET A 147 1.31 9.33 8.85
CA MET A 147 0.27 9.14 7.83
C MET A 147 -0.67 10.35 7.70
N PHE A 148 -1.15 10.88 8.81
CA PHE A 148 -2.09 12.02 8.85
C PHE A 148 -1.49 13.23 9.56
N SER A 149 -0.17 13.41 9.45
CA SER A 149 0.57 14.53 10.02
C SER A 149 0.03 15.88 9.52
N VAL A 150 0.18 16.92 10.35
CA VAL A 150 -0.08 18.32 10.00
C VAL A 150 1.15 19.00 9.35
N GLU A 151 2.20 18.25 9.16
CA GLU A 151 3.45 18.61 8.52
C GLU A 151 3.72 17.69 7.32
N THR A 152 4.53 18.16 6.39
CA THR A 152 5.07 17.33 5.30
C THR A 152 6.10 16.34 5.83
N ASN A 153 6.45 15.35 5.02
CA ASN A 153 7.48 14.37 5.41
C ASN A 153 8.87 15.00 5.66
N ASP A 154 9.10 16.22 5.15
CA ASP A 154 10.30 17.02 5.43
C ASP A 154 10.15 17.92 6.67
N GLY A 155 9.12 17.76 7.48
CA GLY A 155 8.86 18.50 8.72
C GLY A 155 8.44 19.96 8.53
N GLN A 156 7.90 20.32 7.35
CA GLN A 156 7.37 21.65 7.10
C GLN A 156 5.84 21.65 7.30
N PRO A 157 5.25 22.74 7.84
CA PRO A 157 3.80 22.83 7.96
C PRO A 157 3.11 22.63 6.61
N LEU A 158 2.01 21.87 6.60
CA LEU A 158 1.20 21.68 5.39
C LEU A 158 0.75 23.02 4.83
N THR A 159 0.96 23.23 3.52
CA THR A 159 0.43 24.37 2.80
C THR A 159 -0.94 24.05 2.21
N LYS A 160 -1.68 25.10 1.81
CA LYS A 160 -2.97 24.92 1.13
C LYS A 160 -2.81 24.12 -0.17
N GLU A 161 -1.75 24.32 -0.91
CA GLU A 161 -1.46 23.64 -2.17
C GLU A 161 -1.30 22.13 -1.97
N ILE A 162 -0.45 21.72 -1.03
CA ILE A 162 -0.22 20.31 -0.69
C ILE A 162 -1.50 19.67 -0.14
N ALA A 163 -2.18 20.36 0.76
CA ALA A 163 -3.46 19.87 1.31
C ALA A 163 -4.53 19.69 0.21
N THR A 164 -4.54 20.55 -0.82
CA THR A 164 -5.46 20.43 -1.95
C THR A 164 -5.09 19.24 -2.84
N LEU A 165 -3.81 19.04 -3.15
CA LEU A 165 -3.36 17.87 -3.90
C LEU A 165 -3.79 16.57 -3.20
N ARG A 166 -3.52 16.48 -1.90
CA ARG A 166 -3.92 15.32 -1.10
C ARG A 166 -5.43 15.11 -1.10
N ALA A 167 -6.22 16.16 -0.89
CA ALA A 167 -7.69 16.08 -0.88
C ALA A 167 -8.27 15.56 -2.20
N ASN A 168 -7.64 15.90 -3.33
CA ASN A 168 -8.08 15.49 -4.66
C ASN A 168 -7.67 14.05 -4.98
N LEU A 169 -6.46 13.65 -4.58
CA LEU A 169 -5.86 12.36 -4.96
C LEU A 169 -6.13 11.24 -3.94
N GLU A 170 -6.40 11.58 -2.66
CA GLU A 170 -6.69 10.60 -1.61
C GLU A 170 -8.17 10.69 -1.15
N PRO A 171 -9.15 10.31 -2.01
CA PRO A 171 -10.56 10.37 -1.65
C PRO A 171 -10.97 9.30 -0.63
N LEU A 172 -10.19 8.24 -0.49
CA LEU A 172 -10.42 7.11 0.41
C LEU A 172 -9.21 6.89 1.33
N VAL A 173 -9.46 6.21 2.44
CA VAL A 173 -8.44 5.63 3.32
C VAL A 173 -8.82 4.19 3.63
N GLU A 174 -7.86 3.29 3.64
CA GLU A 174 -8.07 1.93 4.14
C GLU A 174 -8.04 1.92 5.67
N VAL A 175 -9.10 1.38 6.28
CA VAL A 175 -9.27 1.36 7.74
C VAL A 175 -9.02 0.00 8.36
N THR A 176 -8.93 -1.07 7.57
CA THR A 176 -8.59 -2.40 8.09
C THR A 176 -7.95 -3.27 7.01
N GLN A 177 -7.00 -4.05 7.43
CA GLN A 177 -6.36 -5.11 6.66
C GLN A 177 -5.61 -6.05 7.62
N ILE A 178 -4.94 -7.07 7.08
CA ILE A 178 -4.23 -8.11 7.86
C ILE A 178 -3.18 -7.58 8.86
N LYS A 179 -2.66 -6.34 8.66
CA LYS A 179 -1.71 -5.67 9.56
C LYS A 179 -2.40 -4.70 10.55
N GLY A 180 -3.64 -4.99 10.94
CA GLY A 180 -4.34 -4.30 12.01
C GLY A 180 -5.37 -3.26 11.54
N ASP A 181 -6.17 -2.82 12.53
CA ASP A 181 -7.17 -1.77 12.40
C ASP A 181 -6.52 -0.38 12.27
N GLY A 182 -7.07 0.46 11.42
CA GLY A 182 -6.70 1.85 11.22
C GLY A 182 -7.87 2.82 11.43
N GLU A 183 -9.04 2.34 11.91
CA GLU A 183 -10.20 3.20 12.11
C GLU A 183 -10.13 3.99 13.40
N SER A 184 -9.96 3.31 14.54
CA SER A 184 -9.95 3.91 15.87
C SER A 184 -8.95 3.20 16.81
N HIS A 185 -8.68 3.82 17.95
CA HIS A 185 -7.79 3.28 18.97
C HIS A 185 -8.34 3.57 20.36
N PRO A 186 -8.20 2.66 21.38
CA PRO A 186 -8.73 2.87 22.73
C PRO A 186 -8.27 4.17 23.39
N PHE A 187 -7.04 4.57 23.17
CA PHE A 187 -6.49 5.83 23.67
C PHE A 187 -7.22 7.07 23.11
N LEU A 188 -7.71 7.00 21.86
CA LEU A 188 -8.39 8.10 21.15
C LEU A 188 -9.91 8.04 21.26
N SER A 189 -10.46 6.87 21.57
CA SER A 189 -11.91 6.57 21.65
C SER A 189 -12.19 5.69 22.87
N PRO A 190 -11.96 6.18 24.10
CA PRO A 190 -12.01 5.36 25.31
C PRO A 190 -13.43 4.87 25.69
N ASP A 191 -14.47 5.49 25.11
CA ASP A 191 -15.87 5.13 25.33
C ASP A 191 -16.40 4.14 24.25
N ASP A 192 -15.57 3.71 23.31
CA ASP A 192 -15.92 2.76 22.26
C ASP A 192 -15.42 1.36 22.65
N GLU A 193 -16.35 0.45 22.94
CA GLU A 193 -16.04 -0.94 23.36
C GLU A 193 -15.37 -1.79 22.26
N PHE A 194 -15.34 -1.31 21.01
CA PHE A 194 -14.71 -1.99 19.87
C PHE A 194 -13.40 -1.33 19.43
N ALA A 195 -12.95 -0.25 20.10
CA ALA A 195 -11.76 0.48 19.70
C ALA A 195 -10.45 -0.31 19.86
N ASP A 196 -10.46 -1.38 20.65
CA ASP A 196 -9.31 -2.28 20.88
C ASP A 196 -9.32 -3.54 20.00
N TYR A 197 -10.19 -3.57 18.97
CA TYR A 197 -10.29 -4.72 18.09
C TYR A 197 -9.13 -4.76 17.09
N GLU A 198 -8.39 -5.88 17.09
CA GLU A 198 -7.32 -6.18 16.12
C GLU A 198 -6.27 -5.05 15.94
N THR A 199 -5.84 -4.42 17.02
CA THR A 199 -4.80 -3.38 16.99
C THR A 199 -3.42 -3.95 16.66
N TRP A 200 -2.65 -3.18 15.88
CA TRP A 200 -1.21 -3.33 15.69
C TRP A 200 -0.59 -1.96 15.97
N ASP A 201 -0.19 -1.70 17.20
CA ASP A 201 0.12 -0.37 17.70
C ASP A 201 1.38 -0.30 18.58
N ASP A 202 2.21 -1.35 18.59
CA ASP A 202 3.43 -1.40 19.40
C ASP A 202 4.59 -0.59 18.80
N ALA A 203 4.71 -0.61 17.46
CA ALA A 203 5.86 -0.04 16.74
C ALA A 203 5.49 0.39 15.31
N ASN A 204 6.50 0.93 14.60
CA ASN A 204 6.44 1.10 13.16
C ASN A 204 6.46 -0.26 12.42
N LEU A 205 6.32 -0.24 11.09
CA LEU A 205 6.14 -1.45 10.27
C LEU A 205 7.23 -2.51 10.45
N ASP A 206 8.48 -2.12 10.57
CA ASP A 206 9.62 -3.06 10.70
C ASP A 206 10.09 -3.31 12.14
N GLY A 207 9.36 -2.79 13.13
CA GLY A 207 9.66 -2.98 14.55
C GLY A 207 10.94 -2.32 15.02
N THR A 208 11.42 -1.29 14.32
CA THR A 208 12.66 -0.57 14.66
C THR A 208 12.45 0.57 15.64
N GLU A 209 11.23 1.10 15.74
CA GLU A 209 10.93 2.25 16.58
C GLU A 209 9.58 2.04 17.30
N VAL A 210 9.65 2.09 18.64
CA VAL A 210 8.46 1.99 19.51
C VAL A 210 7.54 3.18 19.28
N LYS A 211 6.25 2.95 19.38
CA LYS A 211 5.23 3.98 19.23
C LYS A 211 5.14 4.87 20.49
N ASP A 212 5.04 6.17 20.27
CA ASP A 212 4.66 7.14 21.29
C ASP A 212 3.14 7.40 21.23
N PRO A 213 2.42 7.44 22.35
CA PRO A 213 0.98 7.71 22.37
C PRO A 213 0.57 9.02 21.68
N GLU A 214 1.45 10.03 21.61
CA GLU A 214 1.17 11.28 20.90
C GLU A 214 1.10 11.10 19.37
N MET A 215 1.69 10.03 18.83
CA MET A 215 1.65 9.69 17.40
C MET A 215 0.26 9.21 16.98
N LEU A 216 -0.46 8.50 17.85
CA LEU A 216 -1.73 7.84 17.56
C LEU A 216 -2.79 8.75 16.92
N GLN A 217 -2.86 10.01 17.34
CA GLN A 217 -3.81 10.98 16.77
C GLN A 217 -3.63 11.22 15.26
N TYR A 218 -2.45 10.91 14.72
CA TYR A 218 -2.10 11.09 13.31
C TYR A 218 -2.02 9.75 12.53
N GLU A 219 -2.56 8.68 13.11
CA GLU A 219 -2.49 7.33 12.56
C GLU A 219 -3.85 6.75 12.20
N TYR A 220 -4.90 7.12 12.96
CA TYR A 220 -6.23 6.52 12.86
C TYR A 220 -7.23 7.43 12.15
N ALA A 221 -8.10 6.83 11.33
CA ALA A 221 -9.01 7.54 10.45
C ALA A 221 -9.97 8.49 11.22
N ARG A 222 -10.57 8.03 12.33
CA ARG A 222 -11.48 8.88 13.14
C ARG A 222 -10.79 10.12 13.70
N SER A 223 -9.54 9.98 14.11
CA SER A 223 -8.76 11.12 14.59
C SER A 223 -8.35 12.02 13.43
N ALA A 224 -7.94 11.45 12.30
CA ALA A 224 -7.58 12.20 11.09
C ALA A 224 -8.75 13.07 10.59
N LEU A 225 -10.00 12.57 10.65
CA LEU A 225 -11.19 13.39 10.34
C LEU A 225 -11.29 14.63 11.22
N LYS A 226 -10.97 14.53 12.53
CA LYS A 226 -10.96 15.67 13.46
C LYS A 226 -9.83 16.66 13.13
N VAL A 227 -8.62 16.13 12.85
CA VAL A 227 -7.45 16.93 12.41
C VAL A 227 -7.75 17.64 11.08
N GLY A 228 -8.43 16.97 10.16
CA GLY A 228 -8.85 17.54 8.88
C GLY A 228 -9.76 18.78 9.04
N LEU A 229 -10.70 18.78 10.00
CA LEU A 229 -11.53 19.95 10.31
C LEU A 229 -10.70 21.14 10.86
N GLN A 230 -9.65 20.85 11.63
CA GLN A 230 -8.74 21.90 12.12
C GLN A 230 -7.93 22.50 10.97
N LEU A 231 -7.42 21.65 10.06
CA LEU A 231 -6.71 22.08 8.85
C LEU A 231 -7.63 22.89 7.93
N GLU A 232 -8.88 22.48 7.74
CA GLU A 232 -9.86 23.24 6.96
C GLU A 232 -10.05 24.67 7.49
N LYS A 233 -10.15 24.81 8.81
CA LYS A 233 -10.24 26.13 9.45
C LYS A 233 -8.97 26.98 9.22
N LYS A 234 -7.79 26.33 9.19
CA LYS A 234 -6.48 27.00 9.06
C LYS A 234 -6.11 27.33 7.61
N LEU A 235 -6.36 26.38 6.69
CA LEU A 235 -5.88 26.41 5.31
C LEU A 235 -7.01 26.70 4.29
N GLY A 236 -8.28 26.53 4.70
CA GLY A 236 -9.44 26.62 3.81
C GLY A 236 -9.66 25.36 2.96
N VAL A 237 -8.99 24.27 3.29
CA VAL A 237 -9.15 22.95 2.66
C VAL A 237 -8.93 21.84 3.69
N ASN A 238 -9.70 20.75 3.59
CA ASN A 238 -9.59 19.58 4.44
C ASN A 238 -8.95 18.43 3.65
N PRO A 239 -7.67 18.07 3.91
CA PRO A 239 -6.99 16.99 3.21
C PRO A 239 -7.45 15.59 3.66
N PHE A 240 -8.20 15.47 4.74
CA PHE A 240 -8.63 14.22 5.35
C PHE A 240 -10.16 14.02 5.29
N LYS A 241 -10.84 14.64 4.33
CA LYS A 241 -12.25 14.42 4.07
C LYS A 241 -12.42 13.21 3.13
N PHE A 242 -12.04 12.04 3.60
CA PHE A 242 -12.05 10.79 2.84
C PHE A 242 -13.27 9.91 3.19
N GLY A 243 -13.60 8.96 2.31
CA GLY A 243 -14.40 7.77 2.60
C GLY A 243 -13.50 6.62 3.11
N MET A 244 -14.11 5.54 3.57
CA MET A 244 -13.41 4.40 4.14
C MET A 244 -13.42 3.21 3.18
N ALA A 245 -12.33 2.47 3.17
CA ALA A 245 -12.12 1.26 2.41
C ALA A 245 -11.48 0.19 3.30
N ALA A 246 -11.44 -1.03 2.83
CA ALA A 246 -10.74 -2.14 3.47
C ALA A 246 -10.01 -2.96 2.42
N GLY A 247 -8.99 -3.70 2.82
CA GLY A 247 -8.21 -4.56 1.93
C GLY A 247 -7.73 -5.82 2.64
N THR A 248 -7.26 -6.79 1.87
CA THR A 248 -6.64 -8.01 2.40
C THR A 248 -5.14 -7.84 2.58
N ASP A 249 -4.52 -6.97 1.80
CA ASP A 249 -3.07 -6.85 1.67
C ASP A 249 -2.38 -8.21 1.37
N ALA A 250 -3.09 -9.13 0.75
CA ALA A 250 -2.57 -10.45 0.40
C ALA A 250 -1.57 -10.34 -0.76
N HIS A 251 -0.37 -10.88 -0.56
CA HIS A 251 0.71 -10.93 -1.55
C HIS A 251 0.78 -12.28 -2.27
N THR A 252 -0.27 -13.09 -2.15
CA THR A 252 -0.40 -14.42 -2.77
C THR A 252 -1.12 -14.40 -4.11
N ALA A 253 -1.69 -13.25 -4.53
CA ALA A 253 -2.68 -13.12 -5.59
C ALA A 253 -3.98 -13.95 -5.37
N LEU A 254 -4.22 -14.39 -4.13
CA LEU A 254 -5.39 -15.16 -3.70
C LEU A 254 -6.05 -14.46 -2.49
N PRO A 255 -6.72 -13.32 -2.68
CA PRO A 255 -7.18 -12.43 -1.61
C PRO A 255 -8.45 -12.92 -0.92
N ALA A 256 -8.55 -14.21 -0.58
CA ALA A 256 -9.67 -14.76 0.16
C ALA A 256 -9.53 -14.45 1.66
N VAL A 257 -10.63 -13.97 2.28
CA VAL A 257 -10.72 -13.72 3.74
C VAL A 257 -11.55 -14.77 4.47
N ALA A 258 -12.19 -15.69 3.75
CA ALA A 258 -12.93 -16.78 4.37
C ALA A 258 -11.97 -17.73 5.08
N GLU A 259 -12.22 -18.05 6.35
CA GLU A 259 -11.33 -18.83 7.18
C GLU A 259 -10.99 -20.22 6.60
N ASN A 260 -11.95 -20.85 5.96
CA ASN A 260 -11.76 -22.15 5.30
C ASN A 260 -11.08 -22.06 3.92
N ASN A 261 -10.74 -20.87 3.46
CA ASN A 261 -10.12 -20.62 2.16
C ASN A 261 -9.07 -19.49 2.23
N PHE A 262 -8.46 -19.29 3.39
CA PHE A 262 -7.45 -18.27 3.60
C PHE A 262 -6.06 -18.80 3.20
N PHE A 263 -5.46 -18.17 2.20
CA PHE A 263 -4.12 -18.52 1.69
C PHE A 263 -2.98 -17.81 2.41
N GLY A 264 -3.30 -16.88 3.31
CA GLY A 264 -2.31 -16.11 4.04
C GLY A 264 -1.77 -14.91 3.29
N LYS A 265 -0.72 -14.30 3.86
CA LYS A 265 -0.17 -13.04 3.36
C LYS A 265 0.89 -13.22 2.27
N HIS A 266 1.82 -14.15 2.44
CA HIS A 266 2.97 -14.30 1.56
C HIS A 266 3.11 -15.74 1.04
N ALA A 267 3.17 -15.92 -0.26
CA ALA A 267 3.30 -17.24 -0.91
C ALA A 267 4.58 -18.00 -0.54
N GLY A 268 5.62 -17.31 -0.04
CA GLY A 268 6.90 -17.94 0.36
C GLY A 268 6.84 -18.71 1.68
N VAL A 269 5.83 -18.47 2.51
CA VAL A 269 5.67 -19.07 3.84
C VAL A 269 4.27 -19.65 4.06
N GLU A 270 3.37 -19.53 3.10
CA GLU A 270 1.98 -19.95 3.21
C GLU A 270 1.48 -20.61 1.91
N PRO A 271 0.47 -21.46 1.96
CA PRO A 271 -0.24 -21.94 3.16
C PRO A 271 0.60 -22.92 3.98
N ASP A 272 0.56 -22.81 5.29
CA ASP A 272 1.23 -23.71 6.24
C ASP A 272 0.34 -23.95 7.46
N PRO A 273 0.21 -25.20 7.98
CA PRO A 273 -0.63 -25.51 9.13
C PRO A 273 -0.11 -24.89 10.45
N HIS A 274 1.15 -24.45 10.48
CA HIS A 274 1.79 -23.78 11.62
C HIS A 274 1.99 -22.29 11.42
N ARG A 275 1.34 -21.68 10.41
CA ARG A 275 1.50 -20.25 10.07
C ARG A 275 1.29 -19.30 11.26
N TRP A 276 0.49 -19.70 12.23
CA TRP A 276 0.22 -18.92 13.45
C TRP A 276 1.47 -18.72 14.33
N GLU A 277 2.46 -19.62 14.24
CA GLU A 277 3.75 -19.53 14.94
C GLU A 277 4.83 -18.80 14.14
N HIS A 278 4.63 -18.60 12.83
CA HIS A 278 5.65 -17.98 11.98
C HIS A 278 5.84 -16.51 12.33
N VAL A 279 7.09 -16.07 12.29
CA VAL A 279 7.44 -14.66 12.39
C VAL A 279 6.99 -13.96 11.11
N VAL A 280 6.16 -12.93 11.27
CA VAL A 280 5.70 -12.05 10.17
C VAL A 280 6.65 -10.87 10.02
N ILE A 281 6.98 -10.22 11.14
CA ILE A 281 7.94 -9.11 11.19
C ILE A 281 8.85 -9.38 12.39
N GLU A 282 10.14 -9.53 12.13
CA GLU A 282 11.17 -9.68 13.17
C GLU A 282 11.75 -8.31 13.49
N SER A 283 11.59 -7.87 14.76
CA SER A 283 12.21 -6.63 15.19
C SER A 283 13.72 -6.82 15.38
N PRO A 284 14.53 -5.96 14.75
CA PRO A 284 15.99 -6.01 14.89
C PRO A 284 16.51 -5.36 16.18
N VAL A 285 15.64 -4.67 16.93
CA VAL A 285 16.03 -3.88 18.11
C VAL A 285 15.47 -4.43 19.41
N ASP A 286 14.26 -4.97 19.40
CA ASP A 286 13.58 -5.52 20.59
C ASP A 286 12.71 -6.73 20.22
N PRO A 287 13.04 -7.93 20.70
CA PRO A 287 12.25 -9.12 20.42
C PRO A 287 10.76 -9.03 20.83
N SER A 288 10.39 -8.15 21.76
CA SER A 288 9.00 -7.96 22.18
C SER A 288 8.14 -7.27 21.12
N LEU A 289 8.78 -6.59 20.16
CA LEU A 289 8.13 -5.95 19.00
C LEU A 289 8.01 -6.88 17.79
N THR A 290 8.45 -8.14 17.93
CA THR A 290 8.33 -9.15 16.88
C THR A 290 6.88 -9.59 16.75
N THR A 291 6.34 -9.52 15.54
CA THR A 291 4.95 -9.92 15.25
C THR A 291 4.90 -11.33 14.69
N LEU A 292 4.02 -12.15 15.26
CA LEU A 292 3.77 -13.53 14.85
C LEU A 292 2.50 -13.65 14.00
N GLY A 293 2.36 -14.76 13.27
CA GLY A 293 1.24 -15.03 12.39
C GLY A 293 -0.13 -15.00 13.07
N TRP A 294 -0.22 -15.39 14.34
CA TRP A 294 -1.50 -15.34 15.09
C TRP A 294 -1.99 -13.92 15.41
N GLN A 295 -1.10 -12.93 15.34
CA GLN A 295 -1.43 -11.50 15.55
C GLN A 295 -1.96 -10.84 14.29
N GLN A 296 -1.94 -11.56 13.15
CA GLN A 296 -2.50 -11.01 11.91
C GLN A 296 -4.02 -10.89 12.03
N ALA A 297 -4.51 -9.70 11.74
CA ALA A 297 -5.93 -9.37 11.80
C ALA A 297 -6.73 -9.98 10.65
N ALA A 298 -8.05 -9.91 10.72
CA ALA A 298 -8.93 -10.24 9.61
C ALA A 298 -8.74 -9.23 8.46
N GLY A 299 -8.54 -9.72 7.26
CA GLY A 299 -8.57 -8.87 6.07
C GLY A 299 -9.97 -8.36 5.78
N GLY A 300 -10.08 -7.27 5.01
CA GLY A 300 -11.35 -6.68 4.61
C GLY A 300 -11.56 -6.67 3.10
N TYR A 301 -12.78 -6.37 2.72
CA TYR A 301 -13.16 -6.03 1.34
C TYR A 301 -13.84 -4.68 1.31
N THR A 302 -13.63 -3.95 0.22
CA THR A 302 -14.40 -2.73 -0.04
C THR A 302 -15.53 -3.04 -1.00
N ALA A 303 -16.75 -2.74 -0.62
CA ALA A 303 -17.87 -2.69 -1.55
C ALA A 303 -18.12 -1.25 -2.00
N VAL A 304 -18.65 -1.09 -3.23
CA VAL A 304 -18.79 0.20 -3.90
C VAL A 304 -20.19 0.35 -4.47
N TRP A 305 -20.86 1.47 -4.19
CA TRP A 305 -22.14 1.82 -4.80
C TRP A 305 -21.92 2.44 -6.19
N ALA A 306 -21.62 1.58 -7.16
CA ALA A 306 -21.46 2.00 -8.56
C ALA A 306 -22.76 1.86 -9.34
N THR A 307 -22.94 2.67 -10.38
CA THR A 307 -24.14 2.61 -11.25
C THR A 307 -24.16 1.37 -12.15
N GLU A 308 -22.97 0.82 -12.43
CA GLU A 308 -22.76 -0.39 -13.22
C GLU A 308 -21.43 -1.05 -12.85
N ASN A 309 -21.26 -2.33 -13.20
CA ASN A 309 -20.00 -3.03 -12.98
C ASN A 309 -19.04 -2.76 -14.14
N THR A 310 -18.51 -1.55 -14.17
CA THR A 310 -17.46 -1.14 -15.10
C THR A 310 -16.33 -0.48 -14.30
N ARG A 311 -15.12 -0.50 -14.87
CA ARG A 311 -13.92 0.10 -14.26
C ARG A 311 -14.15 1.57 -13.93
N GLU A 312 -14.71 2.30 -14.88
CA GLU A 312 -14.98 3.73 -14.78
C GLU A 312 -16.04 4.05 -13.71
N ALA A 313 -17.15 3.31 -13.71
CA ALA A 313 -18.24 3.56 -12.75
C ALA A 313 -17.82 3.22 -11.30
N ILE A 314 -17.02 2.17 -11.13
CA ILE A 314 -16.44 1.79 -9.83
C ILE A 314 -15.47 2.87 -9.35
N PHE A 315 -14.55 3.31 -10.22
CA PHE A 315 -13.59 4.37 -9.89
C PHE A 315 -14.32 5.68 -9.53
N ASP A 316 -15.30 6.10 -10.33
CA ASP A 316 -16.08 7.32 -10.09
C ASP A 316 -16.84 7.26 -8.74
N ALA A 317 -17.35 6.08 -8.36
CA ALA A 317 -17.99 5.88 -7.06
C ALA A 317 -16.97 5.96 -5.90
N MET A 318 -15.75 5.44 -6.08
CA MET A 318 -14.65 5.61 -5.13
C MET A 318 -14.30 7.09 -4.93
N VAL A 319 -14.19 7.86 -6.01
CA VAL A 319 -13.93 9.32 -5.93
C VAL A 319 -15.07 10.03 -5.20
N ARG A 320 -16.31 9.62 -5.39
CA ARG A 320 -17.47 10.14 -4.64
C ARG A 320 -17.56 9.63 -3.20
N LYS A 321 -16.66 8.70 -2.79
CA LYS A 321 -16.62 8.09 -1.45
C LYS A 321 -17.85 7.21 -1.17
N GLU A 322 -18.43 6.64 -2.18
CA GLU A 322 -19.58 5.73 -2.13
C GLU A 322 -19.10 4.30 -1.87
N THR A 323 -18.36 4.11 -0.78
CA THR A 323 -17.77 2.85 -0.34
C THR A 323 -18.28 2.43 1.03
N TYR A 324 -18.29 1.11 1.31
CA TYR A 324 -18.66 0.53 2.61
C TYR A 324 -18.00 -0.84 2.81
#